data_e03a50fd4332aca64467cb604d72f121
#
_entry.id   e03a50fd4332aca64467cb604d72f121
#
_cell.length_a   1.000
_cell.length_b   1.000
_cell.length_c   1.000
_cell.angle_alpha   90.00
_cell.angle_beta   90.00
_cell.angle_gamma   90.00
#
_symmetry.space_group_name_H-M   'P 1'
#
loop_
_entity.id
_entity.type
_entity.pdbx_description
1 polymer ?
#
loop_
_entity_poly.entity_id
_entity_poly.type
_entity_poly.pdbx_seq_one_letter_code
_entity_poly.pdbx_strand_id
1 'polypeptide(L)'
;MLARMTALSAEIGQTVLEIIVADITTLDVDAIVNAANRSLLGGGGVDGAIHRAAGPDLLAECRTLGGCETGSAKITRGYRLKARHVIHAVGPVWGGGDKDEEALLAGCYRTALDLAAANALRSIAYPAISTGVYRFPPDLAARIAVGTVASEIAGRPRGMRRLVFCCFSPDSAEHHKDAFAELGLV
;
A
#
# COMPACT_ATOMS: atom_id res chain seq x y z
N MET A 1 6.89 20.95 1.69
CA MET A 1 6.92 19.99 0.56
C MET A 1 8.00 18.96 0.83
N LEU A 2 7.63 17.70 1.14
CA LEU A 2 8.60 16.62 1.31
C LEU A 2 9.24 16.32 -0.06
N ALA A 3 10.55 16.58 -0.17
CA ALA A 3 11.28 16.22 -1.38
C ALA A 3 11.25 14.70 -1.53
N ARG A 4 10.93 14.21 -2.72
CA ARG A 4 10.95 12.80 -3.06
C ARG A 4 12.38 12.28 -2.94
N MET A 5 12.63 11.36 -2.02
CA MET A 5 13.92 10.70 -1.87
C MET A 5 13.74 9.19 -2.03
N THR A 6 14.40 8.61 -3.03
CA THR A 6 14.57 7.17 -3.11
C THR A 6 15.58 6.76 -2.05
N ALA A 7 15.14 6.01 -1.05
CA ALA A 7 15.98 5.59 0.07
C ALA A 7 16.74 4.29 -0.25
N LEU A 8 16.11 3.39 -1.01
CA LEU A 8 16.68 2.09 -1.38
C LEU A 8 15.88 1.48 -2.53
N SER A 9 16.51 0.65 -3.36
CA SER A 9 15.83 -0.16 -4.37
C SER A 9 16.45 -1.54 -4.48
N ALA A 10 15.66 -2.50 -4.93
CA ALA A 10 16.06 -3.86 -5.22
C ALA A 10 15.28 -4.38 -6.43
N GLU A 11 15.78 -5.44 -7.05
CA GLU A 11 15.12 -6.05 -8.21
C GLU A 11 14.76 -7.51 -7.93
N ILE A 12 13.56 -7.90 -8.35
CA ILE A 12 13.13 -9.30 -8.39
C ILE A 12 12.66 -9.57 -9.83
N GLY A 13 13.48 -10.28 -10.59
CA GLY A 13 13.22 -10.45 -12.03
C GLY A 13 13.19 -9.09 -12.74
N GLN A 14 12.08 -8.76 -13.38
CA GLN A 14 11.88 -7.50 -14.08
C GLN A 14 11.17 -6.43 -13.22
N THR A 15 10.90 -6.72 -11.96
CA THR A 15 10.19 -5.82 -11.06
C THR A 15 11.18 -5.09 -10.16
N VAL A 16 11.11 -3.77 -10.13
CA VAL A 16 11.88 -2.94 -9.20
C VAL A 16 11.03 -2.67 -7.96
N LEU A 17 11.57 -2.98 -6.79
CA LEU A 17 11.00 -2.64 -5.48
C LEU A 17 11.76 -1.43 -4.93
N GLU A 18 11.04 -0.37 -4.61
CA GLU A 18 11.63 0.87 -4.10
C GLU A 18 11.07 1.24 -2.73
N ILE A 19 11.93 1.79 -1.89
CA ILE A 19 11.53 2.49 -0.67
C ILE A 19 11.74 3.98 -0.91
N ILE A 20 10.69 4.77 -0.75
CA ILE A 20 10.77 6.23 -0.87
C ILE A 20 10.12 6.90 0.34
N VAL A 21 10.59 8.11 0.67
CA VAL A 21 9.92 9.00 1.62
C VAL A 21 9.27 10.10 0.81
N ALA A 22 7.95 10.12 0.79
CA ALA A 22 7.17 11.05 -0.02
C ALA A 22 5.70 11.11 0.44
N ASP A 23 4.97 12.09 -0.09
CA ASP A 23 3.52 12.12 -0.04
C ASP A 23 2.97 11.23 -1.16
N ILE A 24 2.27 10.16 -0.80
CA ILE A 24 1.75 9.17 -1.76
C ILE A 24 0.79 9.78 -2.78
N THR A 25 0.09 10.86 -2.41
CA THR A 25 -0.86 11.54 -3.32
C THR A 25 -0.19 12.26 -4.48
N THR A 26 1.12 12.44 -4.43
CA THR A 26 1.89 13.12 -5.47
C THR A 26 2.53 12.17 -6.48
N LEU A 27 2.42 10.87 -6.27
CA LEU A 27 3.12 9.88 -7.09
C LEU A 27 2.42 9.61 -8.42
N ASP A 28 3.21 9.59 -9.48
CA ASP A 28 2.78 9.23 -10.81
C ASP A 28 3.03 7.72 -11.02
N VAL A 29 2.11 6.92 -10.50
CA VAL A 29 2.06 5.47 -10.63
C VAL A 29 0.68 5.06 -11.13
N ASP A 30 0.53 3.81 -11.57
CA ASP A 30 -0.76 3.33 -12.07
C ASP A 30 -1.81 3.27 -10.96
N ALA A 31 -1.43 2.84 -9.75
CA ALA A 31 -2.30 2.86 -8.59
C ALA A 31 -1.55 3.25 -7.32
N ILE A 32 -2.21 4.01 -6.46
CA ILE A 32 -1.81 4.16 -5.07
C ILE A 32 -2.75 3.35 -4.19
N VAL A 33 -2.22 2.75 -3.14
CA VAL A 33 -3.01 2.02 -2.16
C VAL A 33 -3.40 2.95 -1.03
N ASN A 34 -4.67 2.92 -0.66
CA ASN A 34 -5.23 3.65 0.48
C ASN A 34 -5.32 2.71 1.68
N ALA A 35 -4.90 3.15 2.84
CA ALA A 35 -5.16 2.48 4.11
C ALA A 35 -6.56 2.90 4.58
N ALA A 36 -7.57 2.19 4.10
CA ALA A 36 -8.98 2.50 4.32
C ALA A 36 -9.54 1.80 5.56
N ASN A 37 -10.70 2.26 6.02
CA ASN A 37 -11.53 1.52 6.95
C ASN A 37 -12.59 0.68 6.21
N ARG A 38 -13.32 -0.16 6.93
CA ARG A 38 -14.28 -1.09 6.33
C ARG A 38 -15.41 -0.42 5.58
N SER A 39 -15.78 0.81 5.93
CA SER A 39 -16.84 1.55 5.23
C SER A 39 -16.41 2.07 3.86
N LEU A 40 -15.12 2.30 3.63
CA LEU A 40 -14.53 2.97 2.46
C LEU A 40 -15.01 4.42 2.28
N LEU A 41 -15.56 5.04 3.30
CA LEU A 41 -16.19 6.36 3.20
C LEU A 41 -15.30 7.50 3.71
N GLY A 42 -13.99 7.29 3.73
CA GLY A 42 -13.04 8.30 4.18
C GLY A 42 -12.70 8.19 5.66
N GLY A 43 -11.75 8.97 6.09
CA GLY A 43 -11.25 9.00 7.46
C GLY A 43 -10.09 9.98 7.60
N GLY A 44 -9.24 9.77 8.60
CA GLY A 44 -8.03 10.56 8.84
C GLY A 44 -6.79 10.00 8.16
N GLY A 45 -5.63 10.56 8.47
CA GLY A 45 -4.34 10.11 7.97
C GLY A 45 -4.26 10.09 6.44
N VAL A 46 -3.66 9.03 5.89
CA VAL A 46 -3.50 8.90 4.43
C VAL A 46 -4.85 8.79 3.71
N ASP A 47 -5.84 8.17 4.32
CA ASP A 47 -7.20 8.07 3.77
C ASP A 47 -7.79 9.47 3.53
N GLY A 48 -7.75 10.34 4.53
CA GLY A 48 -8.19 11.73 4.39
C GLY A 48 -7.39 12.50 3.35
N ALA A 49 -6.07 12.33 3.29
CA ALA A 49 -5.21 12.98 2.32
C ALA A 49 -5.54 12.55 0.89
N ILE A 50 -5.77 11.26 0.66
CA ILE A 50 -6.14 10.74 -0.66
C ILE A 50 -7.49 11.29 -1.10
N HIS A 51 -8.50 11.29 -0.23
CA HIS A 51 -9.82 11.83 -0.56
C HIS A 51 -9.76 13.33 -0.89
N ARG A 52 -8.98 14.12 -0.13
CA ARG A 52 -8.81 15.55 -0.41
C ARG A 52 -8.14 15.79 -1.77
N ALA A 53 -7.09 15.03 -2.08
CA ALA A 53 -6.36 15.18 -3.35
C ALA A 53 -7.16 14.69 -4.54
N ALA A 54 -7.92 13.61 -4.40
CA ALA A 54 -8.74 13.04 -5.48
C ALA A 54 -9.98 13.87 -5.79
N GLY A 55 -10.50 14.60 -4.80
CA GLY A 55 -11.75 15.34 -4.93
C GLY A 55 -12.99 14.49 -4.62
N PRO A 56 -14.20 15.09 -4.65
CA PRO A 56 -15.42 14.46 -4.14
C PRO A 56 -15.90 13.25 -4.95
N ASP A 57 -15.48 13.11 -6.19
CA ASP A 57 -15.90 11.99 -7.05
C ASP A 57 -15.36 10.64 -6.56
N LEU A 58 -14.21 10.62 -5.88
CA LEU A 58 -13.69 9.41 -5.26
C LEU A 58 -14.66 8.86 -4.21
N LEU A 59 -15.14 9.71 -3.31
CA LEU A 59 -16.11 9.31 -2.29
C LEU A 59 -17.43 8.82 -2.94
N ALA A 60 -17.87 9.48 -3.99
CA ALA A 60 -19.07 9.08 -4.73
C ALA A 60 -18.92 7.65 -5.30
N GLU A 61 -17.78 7.31 -5.88
CA GLU A 61 -17.54 5.94 -6.35
C GLU A 61 -17.43 4.97 -5.16
N CYS A 62 -16.71 5.31 -4.09
CA CYS A 62 -16.58 4.47 -2.91
C CYS A 62 -17.93 4.06 -2.30
N ARG A 63 -18.93 4.97 -2.33
CA ARG A 63 -20.28 4.68 -1.85
C ARG A 63 -20.94 3.54 -2.61
N THR A 64 -20.58 3.32 -3.85
CA THR A 64 -21.15 2.23 -4.68
C THR A 64 -20.57 0.86 -4.34
N LEU A 65 -19.48 0.79 -3.60
CA LEU A 65 -18.77 -0.45 -3.33
C LEU A 65 -19.33 -1.27 -2.17
N GLY A 66 -20.13 -0.66 -1.29
CA GLY A 66 -20.75 -1.36 -0.16
C GLY A 66 -19.77 -1.80 0.92
N GLY A 67 -18.67 -1.06 1.12
CA GLY A 67 -17.64 -1.41 2.09
C GLY A 67 -16.68 -2.49 1.61
N CYS A 68 -15.78 -2.91 2.49
CA CYS A 68 -14.76 -3.93 2.21
C CYS A 68 -14.35 -4.66 3.49
N GLU A 69 -14.14 -5.96 3.39
CA GLU A 69 -13.71 -6.78 4.51
C GLU A 69 -12.26 -6.49 4.90
N THR A 70 -11.95 -6.62 6.19
CA THR A 70 -10.57 -6.56 6.70
C THR A 70 -9.72 -7.64 6.04
N GLY A 71 -8.51 -7.30 5.64
CA GLY A 71 -7.59 -8.21 4.93
C GLY A 71 -7.82 -8.26 3.43
N SER A 72 -8.74 -7.47 2.90
CA SER A 72 -9.07 -7.38 1.48
C SER A 72 -8.93 -5.95 0.95
N ALA A 73 -9.27 -5.75 -0.32
CA ALA A 73 -9.18 -4.46 -0.97
C ALA A 73 -10.19 -4.36 -2.12
N LYS A 74 -10.51 -3.12 -2.51
CA LYS A 74 -11.35 -2.82 -3.68
C LYS A 74 -10.72 -1.66 -4.46
N ILE A 75 -10.88 -1.64 -5.77
CA ILE A 75 -10.28 -0.65 -6.65
C ILE A 75 -11.31 0.37 -7.14
N THR A 76 -10.88 1.62 -7.24
CA THR A 76 -11.63 2.73 -7.86
C THR A 76 -10.75 3.47 -8.86
N ARG A 77 -11.32 4.45 -9.54
CA ARG A 77 -10.55 5.43 -10.31
C ARG A 77 -9.84 6.42 -9.36
N GLY A 78 -8.80 7.10 -9.88
CA GLY A 78 -8.01 8.06 -9.10
C GLY A 78 -8.49 9.52 -9.20
N TYR A 79 -9.38 9.83 -10.11
CA TYR A 79 -9.95 11.16 -10.35
C TYR A 79 -8.86 12.25 -10.51
N ARG A 80 -8.74 13.19 -9.55
CA ARG A 80 -7.77 14.30 -9.65
C ARG A 80 -6.35 13.91 -9.25
N LEU A 81 -6.13 12.68 -8.77
CA LEU A 81 -4.80 12.18 -8.47
C LEU A 81 -4.00 11.98 -9.77
N LYS A 82 -2.66 12.00 -9.65
CA LYS A 82 -1.79 11.55 -10.75
C LYS A 82 -1.94 10.06 -11.02
N ALA A 83 -2.12 9.26 -9.96
CA ALA A 83 -2.42 7.84 -10.08
C ALA A 83 -3.77 7.64 -10.75
N ARG A 84 -3.83 6.70 -11.70
CA ARG A 84 -5.07 6.41 -12.44
C ARG A 84 -6.11 5.70 -11.59
N HIS A 85 -5.67 4.96 -10.57
CA HIS A 85 -6.52 4.17 -9.68
C HIS A 85 -6.12 4.35 -8.23
N VAL A 86 -7.08 4.09 -7.34
CA VAL A 86 -6.84 3.90 -5.91
C VAL A 86 -7.28 2.48 -5.54
N ILE A 87 -6.43 1.75 -4.85
CA ILE A 87 -6.75 0.45 -4.28
C ILE A 87 -6.95 0.65 -2.78
N HIS A 88 -8.20 0.52 -2.34
CA HIS A 88 -8.58 0.73 -0.94
C HIS A 88 -8.42 -0.57 -0.18
N ALA A 89 -7.36 -0.70 0.59
CA ALA A 89 -7.05 -1.88 1.40
C ALA A 89 -7.46 -1.64 2.84
N VAL A 90 -8.13 -2.61 3.45
CA VAL A 90 -8.61 -2.53 4.82
C VAL A 90 -7.72 -3.38 5.71
N GLY A 91 -6.76 -2.74 6.34
CA GLY A 91 -5.85 -3.41 7.28
C GLY A 91 -6.50 -3.70 8.63
N PRO A 92 -5.95 -4.65 9.39
CA PRO A 92 -6.46 -4.99 10.71
C PRO A 92 -6.08 -3.95 11.76
N VAL A 93 -6.89 -3.83 12.79
CA VAL A 93 -6.53 -3.16 14.04
C VAL A 93 -5.68 -4.13 14.85
N TRP A 94 -4.53 -3.66 15.35
CA TRP A 94 -3.66 -4.50 16.17
C TRP A 94 -4.30 -4.79 17.52
N GLY A 95 -4.43 -6.07 17.86
CA GLY A 95 -5.00 -6.55 19.11
C GLY A 95 -4.10 -7.54 19.84
N GLY A 96 -2.78 -7.50 19.60
CA GLY A 96 -1.81 -8.35 20.28
C GLY A 96 -1.20 -9.47 19.45
N GLY A 97 -1.69 -9.71 18.22
CA GLY A 97 -1.12 -10.66 17.28
C GLY A 97 -1.76 -12.06 17.30
N ASP A 98 -2.83 -12.28 18.07
CA ASP A 98 -3.52 -13.58 18.19
C ASP A 98 -4.87 -13.63 17.48
N LYS A 99 -5.18 -12.62 16.64
CA LYS A 99 -6.44 -12.51 15.89
C LYS A 99 -6.21 -12.49 14.37
N ASP A 100 -5.24 -13.25 13.90
CA ASP A 100 -4.84 -13.34 12.49
C ASP A 100 -4.40 -12.00 11.85
N GLU A 101 -3.98 -11.03 12.67
CA GLU A 101 -3.63 -9.69 12.18
C GLU A 101 -2.51 -9.72 11.14
N GLU A 102 -1.49 -10.58 11.34
CA GLU A 102 -0.41 -10.72 10.36
C GLU A 102 -0.90 -11.25 9.01
N ALA A 103 -1.74 -12.28 9.04
CA ALA A 103 -2.33 -12.86 7.82
C ALA A 103 -3.28 -11.88 7.12
N LEU A 104 -4.05 -11.12 7.88
CA LEU A 104 -4.94 -10.09 7.35
C LEU A 104 -4.17 -8.94 6.70
N LEU A 105 -3.08 -8.50 7.32
CA LEU A 105 -2.23 -7.48 6.72
C LEU A 105 -1.58 -7.98 5.43
N ALA A 106 -1.04 -9.19 5.42
CA ALA A 106 -0.51 -9.82 4.21
C ALA A 106 -1.56 -9.89 3.10
N GLY A 107 -2.81 -10.21 3.45
CA GLY A 107 -3.94 -10.24 2.52
C GLY A 107 -4.17 -8.90 1.82
N CYS A 108 -3.99 -7.78 2.52
CA CYS A 108 -4.10 -6.45 1.93
C CYS A 108 -3.08 -6.24 0.78
N TYR A 109 -1.83 -6.60 1.02
CA TYR A 109 -0.77 -6.46 0.02
C TYR A 109 -0.97 -7.40 -1.16
N ARG A 110 -1.34 -8.65 -0.90
CA ARG A 110 -1.61 -9.66 -1.94
C ARG A 110 -2.81 -9.29 -2.80
N THR A 111 -3.92 -8.90 -2.20
CA THR A 111 -5.14 -8.54 -2.92
C THR A 111 -4.91 -7.31 -3.79
N ALA A 112 -4.13 -6.34 -3.31
CA ALA A 112 -3.77 -5.16 -4.11
C ALA A 112 -2.99 -5.55 -5.37
N LEU A 113 -2.06 -6.49 -5.29
CA LEU A 113 -1.34 -7.01 -6.46
C LEU A 113 -2.28 -7.70 -7.45
N ASP A 114 -3.22 -8.50 -6.95
CA ASP A 114 -4.20 -9.21 -7.79
C ASP A 114 -5.14 -8.23 -8.49
N LEU A 115 -5.62 -7.21 -7.80
CA LEU A 115 -6.46 -6.16 -8.39
C LEU A 115 -5.70 -5.36 -9.47
N ALA A 116 -4.45 -5.03 -9.22
CA ALA A 116 -3.61 -4.35 -10.19
C ALA A 116 -3.42 -5.21 -11.45
N ALA A 117 -3.13 -6.49 -11.29
CA ALA A 117 -3.01 -7.43 -12.41
C ALA A 117 -4.29 -7.55 -13.21
N ALA A 118 -5.44 -7.65 -12.54
CA ALA A 118 -6.75 -7.73 -13.17
C ALA A 118 -7.11 -6.49 -13.99
N ASN A 119 -6.51 -5.34 -13.65
CA ASN A 119 -6.70 -4.07 -14.36
C ASN A 119 -5.51 -3.72 -15.28
N ALA A 120 -4.61 -4.65 -15.55
CA ALA A 120 -3.42 -4.48 -16.38
C ALA A 120 -2.51 -3.33 -15.93
N LEU A 121 -2.43 -3.07 -14.63
CA LEU A 121 -1.56 -2.05 -14.04
C LEU A 121 -0.15 -2.61 -13.85
N ARG A 122 0.86 -1.75 -13.94
CA ARG A 122 2.27 -2.14 -13.88
C ARG A 122 3.04 -1.50 -12.72
N SER A 123 2.47 -0.53 -12.06
CA SER A 123 3.09 0.17 -10.93
C SER A 123 2.10 0.44 -9.81
N ILE A 124 2.54 0.18 -8.58
CA ILE A 124 1.76 0.37 -7.35
C ILE A 124 2.62 1.07 -6.33
N ALA A 125 2.04 2.00 -5.57
CA ALA A 125 2.65 2.54 -4.35
C ALA A 125 1.80 2.16 -3.13
N TYR A 126 2.44 1.62 -2.10
CA TYR A 126 1.82 1.23 -0.84
C TYR A 126 2.19 2.20 0.28
N PRO A 127 1.24 2.63 1.11
CA PRO A 127 1.56 3.26 2.39
C PRO A 127 1.89 2.18 3.43
N ALA A 128 2.32 2.59 4.62
CA ALA A 128 2.50 1.68 5.75
C ALA A 128 1.14 1.35 6.39
N ILE A 129 0.47 0.33 5.87
CA ILE A 129 -0.89 -0.04 6.26
C ILE A 129 -0.94 -0.45 7.75
N SER A 130 -1.99 -0.03 8.46
CA SER A 130 -2.29 -0.36 9.87
C SER A 130 -1.32 0.20 10.92
N THR A 131 -0.31 0.97 10.56
CA THR A 131 0.72 1.44 11.51
C THR A 131 0.37 2.75 12.20
N GLY A 132 -0.69 3.44 11.78
CA GLY A 132 -1.20 4.65 12.44
C GLY A 132 -2.09 4.33 13.62
N VAL A 133 -3.33 4.81 13.58
CA VAL A 133 -4.31 4.62 14.67
C VAL A 133 -4.66 3.15 14.93
N TYR A 134 -4.41 2.25 13.98
CA TYR A 134 -4.61 0.81 14.16
C TYR A 134 -3.49 0.12 14.94
N ARG A 135 -2.39 0.81 15.22
CA ARG A 135 -1.32 0.43 16.16
C ARG A 135 -0.58 -0.87 15.83
N PHE A 136 -0.60 -1.31 14.59
CA PHE A 136 0.22 -2.45 14.19
C PHE A 136 1.72 -2.10 14.43
N PRO A 137 2.53 -2.95 15.06
CA PRO A 137 3.94 -2.64 15.28
C PRO A 137 4.65 -2.33 13.96
N PRO A 138 5.27 -1.14 13.80
CA PRO A 138 5.79 -0.70 12.51
C PRO A 138 6.87 -1.60 11.91
N ASP A 139 7.74 -2.17 12.73
CA ASP A 139 8.79 -3.09 12.30
C ASP A 139 8.21 -4.40 11.76
N LEU A 140 7.25 -4.98 12.47
CA LEU A 140 6.56 -6.19 12.04
C LEU A 140 5.73 -5.93 10.78
N ALA A 141 5.02 -4.80 10.72
CA ALA A 141 4.24 -4.42 9.56
C ALA A 141 5.11 -4.27 8.30
N ALA A 142 6.28 -3.68 8.42
CA ALA A 142 7.23 -3.54 7.31
C ALA A 142 7.74 -4.91 6.84
N ARG A 143 8.07 -5.83 7.74
CA ARG A 143 8.47 -7.20 7.38
C ARG A 143 7.37 -7.94 6.64
N ILE A 144 6.13 -7.80 7.07
CA ILE A 144 4.98 -8.42 6.40
C ILE A 144 4.78 -7.80 5.02
N ALA A 145 4.83 -6.47 4.90
CA ALA A 145 4.67 -5.76 3.64
C ALA A 145 5.70 -6.22 2.60
N VAL A 146 6.98 -6.09 2.95
CA VAL A 146 8.08 -6.44 2.04
C VAL A 146 8.11 -7.93 1.76
N GLY A 147 7.96 -8.76 2.79
CA GLY A 147 7.98 -10.22 2.67
C GLY A 147 6.86 -10.74 1.79
N THR A 148 5.64 -10.23 1.95
CA THR A 148 4.48 -10.63 1.15
C THR A 148 4.67 -10.22 -0.31
N VAL A 149 5.01 -8.96 -0.56
CA VAL A 149 5.19 -8.45 -1.93
C VAL A 149 6.34 -9.17 -2.64
N ALA A 150 7.48 -9.32 -1.99
CA ALA A 150 8.65 -10.00 -2.56
C ALA A 150 8.34 -11.46 -2.90
N SER A 151 7.71 -12.19 -2.00
CA SER A 151 7.31 -13.59 -2.21
C SER A 151 6.30 -13.75 -3.34
N GLU A 152 5.29 -12.89 -3.37
CA GLU A 152 4.25 -12.94 -4.41
C GLU A 152 4.81 -12.61 -5.79
N ILE A 153 5.70 -11.62 -5.91
CA ILE A 153 6.33 -11.24 -7.18
C ILE A 153 7.32 -12.31 -7.64
N ALA A 154 8.08 -12.90 -6.74
CA ALA A 154 8.99 -14.01 -7.07
C ALA A 154 8.23 -15.23 -7.59
N GLY A 155 7.08 -15.54 -6.99
CA GLY A 155 6.23 -16.66 -7.42
C GLY A 155 5.46 -16.37 -8.72
N ARG A 156 4.90 -15.18 -8.85
CA ARG A 156 4.12 -14.74 -10.02
C ARG A 156 4.23 -13.22 -10.20
N PRO A 157 5.01 -12.74 -11.17
CA PRO A 157 5.28 -11.30 -11.37
C PRO A 157 4.06 -10.44 -11.72
N ARG A 158 2.99 -11.01 -12.24
CA ARG A 158 1.73 -10.31 -12.58
C ARG A 158 1.89 -9.12 -13.54
N GLY A 159 2.98 -9.07 -14.30
CA GLY A 159 3.29 -7.93 -15.17
C GLY A 159 3.77 -6.67 -14.43
N MET A 160 4.02 -6.77 -13.12
CA MET A 160 4.51 -5.64 -12.34
C MET A 160 5.93 -5.24 -12.75
N ARG A 161 6.14 -3.93 -12.90
CA ARG A 161 7.43 -3.33 -13.23
C ARG A 161 8.00 -2.54 -12.06
N ARG A 162 7.14 -1.90 -11.27
CA ARG A 162 7.55 -1.02 -10.19
C ARG A 162 6.59 -1.13 -9.00
N LEU A 163 7.14 -1.45 -7.85
CA LEU A 163 6.44 -1.49 -6.57
C LEU A 163 7.13 -0.55 -5.61
N VAL A 164 6.38 0.39 -5.05
CA VAL A 164 6.90 1.45 -4.20
C VAL A 164 6.34 1.29 -2.80
N PHE A 165 7.21 1.14 -1.81
CA PHE A 165 6.86 1.32 -0.40
C PHE A 165 7.02 2.80 -0.09
N CYS A 166 5.91 3.52 -0.08
CA CYS A 166 5.88 4.96 0.15
C CYS A 166 5.76 5.25 1.64
N CYS A 167 6.85 5.65 2.24
CA CYS A 167 6.92 5.94 3.66
C CYS A 167 6.65 7.41 3.90
N PHE A 168 5.87 7.71 4.94
CA PHE A 168 5.56 9.08 5.34
C PHE A 168 6.73 9.73 6.09
N SER A 169 7.59 8.93 6.73
CA SER A 169 8.69 9.42 7.56
C SER A 169 9.97 8.61 7.32
N PRO A 170 11.15 9.17 7.67
CA PRO A 170 12.41 8.43 7.66
C PRO A 170 12.38 7.17 8.55
N ASP A 171 11.72 7.22 9.70
CA ASP A 171 11.62 6.07 10.62
C ASP A 171 10.88 4.90 9.96
N SER A 172 9.78 5.16 9.27
CA SER A 172 9.07 4.13 8.50
C SER A 172 9.96 3.55 7.40
N ALA A 173 10.75 4.39 6.72
CA ALA A 173 11.71 3.94 5.70
C ALA A 173 12.78 3.01 6.29
N GLU A 174 13.28 3.30 7.49
CA GLU A 174 14.27 2.43 8.15
C GLU A 174 13.71 1.03 8.44
N HIS A 175 12.46 0.92 8.91
CA HIS A 175 11.82 -0.37 9.11
C HIS A 175 11.72 -1.18 7.80
N HIS A 176 11.41 -0.51 6.69
CA HIS A 176 11.36 -1.17 5.37
C HIS A 176 12.76 -1.56 4.86
N LYS A 177 13.78 -0.73 5.10
CA LYS A 177 15.18 -1.07 4.78
C LYS A 177 15.64 -2.30 5.55
N ASP A 178 15.35 -2.37 6.85
CA ASP A 178 15.66 -3.53 7.67
C ASP A 178 14.99 -4.80 7.11
N ALA A 179 13.74 -4.69 6.68
CA ALA A 179 13.04 -5.80 6.05
C ALA A 179 13.70 -6.24 4.73
N PHE A 180 14.15 -5.31 3.90
CA PHE A 180 14.91 -5.64 2.68
C PHE A 180 16.19 -6.40 3.02
N ALA A 181 16.93 -5.96 4.02
CA ALA A 181 18.17 -6.62 4.44
C ALA A 181 17.91 -8.02 5.02
N GLU A 182 16.90 -8.18 5.87
CA GLU A 182 16.51 -9.46 6.47
C GLU A 182 16.11 -10.50 5.40
N LEU A 183 15.51 -10.04 4.29
CA LEU A 183 15.09 -10.89 3.18
C LEU A 183 16.19 -11.10 2.13
N GLY A 184 17.36 -10.51 2.32
CA GLY A 184 18.48 -10.64 1.39
C GLY A 184 18.25 -9.94 0.04
N LEU A 185 17.41 -8.91 0.00
CA LEU A 185 17.16 -8.12 -1.21
C LEU A 185 18.27 -7.11 -1.49
N VAL A 186 19.00 -6.72 -0.46
CA VAL A 186 20.15 -5.80 -0.51
C VAL A 186 21.26 -6.28 0.39
#